data_2b1669adb04053606068d3967d34fc70
#
_entry.id   2b1669adb04053606068d3967d34fc70
#
_cell.length_a   1.000
_cell.length_b   1.000
_cell.length_c   1.000
_cell.angle_alpha   90.00
_cell.angle_beta   90.00
_cell.angle_gamma   90.00
#
_symmetry.space_group_name_H-M   'P 1'
#
loop_
_entity.id
_entity.type
_entity.pdbx_description
1 polymer ?
#
loop_
_entity_poly.entity_id
_entity_poly.type
_entity_poly.pdbx_seq_one_letter_code
_entity_poly.pdbx_strand_id
1 'polypeptide(L)'
;TKGSSSMNGYQVSDALQVAGGCSDIRGGALTAYHTHTSKSGSYADYVLRYSSYDNDFKLDGVNGSAKSHGLQASAEYGHRLENDHGLFVTPNAQFTMGRLYNKAFTTSNGVHVASDHLNSAILSMGVDVGQTLDDQSQVYAKVRYNTELGDRVSAAFYKNDASAFCNGDSNGSW
;
A
#
# COMPACT_ATOMS: atom_id res chain seq x y z
N THR A 1 -10.27 7.88 -6.75
CA THR A 1 -10.34 7.99 -5.28
C THR A 1 -10.07 9.42 -4.86
N LYS A 2 -10.84 9.91 -3.92
CA LYS A 2 -10.62 11.20 -3.25
C LYS A 2 -10.58 10.94 -1.75
N GLY A 3 -9.66 11.54 -1.05
CA GLY A 3 -9.55 11.48 0.39
C GLY A 3 -9.08 12.82 0.94
N SER A 4 -9.52 13.19 2.11
CA SER A 4 -9.03 14.34 2.85
C SER A 4 -8.71 13.93 4.28
N SER A 5 -7.68 14.52 4.83
CA SER A 5 -7.33 14.37 6.25
C SER A 5 -7.01 15.72 6.85
N SER A 6 -7.33 15.91 8.11
CA SER A 6 -6.97 17.10 8.85
C SER A 6 -6.42 16.72 10.21
N MET A 7 -5.45 17.48 10.68
CA MET A 7 -4.87 17.36 12.01
C MET A 7 -4.87 18.74 12.67
N ASN A 8 -5.45 18.84 13.87
CA ASN A 8 -5.39 20.06 14.65
C ASN A 8 -4.03 20.16 15.36
N GLY A 9 -3.40 21.31 15.26
CA GLY A 9 -2.20 21.61 16.04
C GLY A 9 -2.55 21.75 17.53
N TYR A 10 -1.64 21.39 18.40
CA TYR A 10 -1.76 21.59 19.85
C TYR A 10 -0.43 22.04 20.44
N GLN A 11 -0.52 22.77 21.54
CA GLN A 11 0.65 23.24 22.28
C GLN A 11 0.94 22.26 23.42
N VAL A 12 2.16 21.72 23.44
CA VAL A 12 2.62 20.79 24.49
C VAL A 12 3.34 21.54 25.61
N SER A 13 4.04 22.62 25.26
CA SER A 13 4.69 23.55 26.18
C SER A 13 4.93 24.87 25.46
N ASP A 14 5.35 25.92 26.18
CA ASP A 14 5.66 27.23 25.59
C ASP A 14 6.74 27.17 24.49
N ALA A 15 7.54 26.11 24.47
CA ALA A 15 8.61 25.91 23.50
C ALA A 15 8.26 24.88 22.39
N LEU A 16 7.18 24.12 22.51
CA LEU A 16 6.82 23.06 21.57
C LEU A 16 5.37 23.21 21.13
N GLN A 17 5.19 23.61 19.87
CA GLN A 17 3.89 23.62 19.18
C GLN A 17 3.86 22.51 18.15
N VAL A 18 2.80 21.73 18.14
CA VAL A 18 2.51 20.78 17.06
C VAL A 18 1.66 21.48 16.02
N ALA A 19 2.19 21.57 14.80
CA ALA A 19 1.51 22.23 13.69
C ALA A 19 0.24 21.48 13.29
N GLY A 20 -0.83 22.24 13.03
CA GLY A 20 -2.06 21.73 12.42
C GLY A 20 -1.92 21.72 10.90
N GLY A 21 -2.59 20.76 10.26
CA GLY A 21 -2.54 20.65 8.82
C GLY A 21 -3.73 19.93 8.20
N CYS A 22 -3.87 20.07 6.89
CA CYS A 22 -4.82 19.31 6.09
C CYS A 22 -4.16 18.80 4.82
N SER A 23 -4.68 17.70 4.29
CA SER A 23 -4.22 17.07 3.07
C SER A 23 -5.41 16.60 2.26
N ASP A 24 -5.40 16.92 0.97
CA ASP A 24 -6.36 16.44 -0.02
C ASP A 24 -5.65 15.53 -1.01
N ILE A 25 -6.10 14.27 -1.09
CA ILE A 25 -5.55 13.27 -2.00
C ILE A 25 -6.56 12.99 -3.09
N ARG A 26 -6.11 13.08 -4.34
CA ARG A 26 -6.90 12.73 -5.53
C ARG A 26 -6.10 11.72 -6.34
N GLY A 27 -6.77 10.69 -6.85
CA GLY A 27 -6.06 9.73 -7.65
C GLY A 27 -6.96 8.78 -8.40
N GLY A 28 -6.34 8.11 -9.36
CA GLY A 28 -6.94 7.05 -10.15
C GLY A 28 -6.02 5.85 -10.26
N ALA A 29 -6.60 4.70 -10.53
CA ALA A 29 -5.84 3.50 -10.83
C ALA A 29 -6.52 2.71 -11.95
N LEU A 30 -5.68 2.12 -12.82
CA LEU A 30 -6.08 1.13 -13.80
C LEU A 30 -5.53 -0.22 -13.35
N THR A 31 -6.39 -1.24 -13.31
CA THR A 31 -6.02 -2.58 -12.90
C THR A 31 -6.44 -3.58 -13.97
N ALA A 32 -5.51 -4.40 -14.41
CA ALA A 32 -5.77 -5.59 -15.21
C ALA A 32 -5.58 -6.82 -14.34
N TYR A 33 -6.45 -7.81 -14.50
CA TYR A 33 -6.34 -9.08 -13.80
C TYR A 33 -6.59 -10.25 -14.75
N HIS A 34 -5.97 -11.37 -14.46
CA HIS A 34 -6.16 -12.62 -15.17
C HIS A 34 -6.20 -13.76 -14.16
N THR A 35 -7.26 -14.57 -14.22
CA THR A 35 -7.43 -15.77 -13.40
C THR A 35 -7.39 -17.00 -14.30
N HIS A 36 -6.56 -17.95 -13.94
CA HIS A 36 -6.52 -19.28 -14.54
C HIS A 36 -6.95 -20.31 -13.50
N THR A 37 -7.98 -21.08 -13.80
CA THR A 37 -8.48 -22.17 -12.96
C THR A 37 -8.36 -23.52 -13.67
N SER A 38 -7.90 -24.53 -12.91
CA SER A 38 -7.79 -25.91 -13.37
C SER A 38 -8.94 -26.75 -12.83
N LYS A 39 -9.36 -27.76 -13.57
CA LYS A 39 -10.34 -28.77 -13.12
C LYS A 39 -9.87 -29.55 -11.88
N SER A 40 -8.56 -29.56 -11.60
CA SER A 40 -8.00 -30.19 -10.42
C SER A 40 -8.13 -29.38 -9.12
N GLY A 41 -8.79 -28.21 -9.17
CA GLY A 41 -8.93 -27.33 -8.01
C GLY A 41 -7.80 -26.30 -7.84
N SER A 42 -6.79 -26.27 -8.72
CA SER A 42 -5.75 -25.27 -8.70
C SER A 42 -6.22 -23.97 -9.37
N TYR A 43 -5.76 -22.84 -8.85
CA TYR A 43 -5.93 -21.54 -9.49
C TYR A 43 -4.65 -20.72 -9.45
N ALA A 44 -4.53 -19.82 -10.41
CA ALA A 44 -3.47 -18.80 -10.45
C ALA A 44 -4.08 -17.45 -10.84
N ASP A 45 -3.85 -16.44 -10.02
CA ASP A 45 -4.32 -15.08 -10.21
C ASP A 45 -3.15 -14.15 -10.48
N TYR A 46 -3.26 -13.34 -11.51
CA TYR A 46 -2.28 -12.32 -11.88
C TYR A 46 -2.95 -10.96 -11.89
N VAL A 47 -2.33 -9.99 -11.24
CA VAL A 47 -2.82 -8.62 -11.17
C VAL A 47 -1.72 -7.66 -11.57
N LEU A 48 -2.02 -6.73 -12.45
CA LEU A 48 -1.17 -5.61 -12.80
C LEU A 48 -1.95 -4.31 -12.55
N ARG A 49 -1.36 -3.39 -11.78
CA ARG A 49 -1.99 -2.14 -11.41
C ARG A 49 -1.05 -0.96 -11.65
N TYR A 50 -1.54 0.03 -12.36
CA TYR A 50 -0.96 1.36 -12.44
C TYR A 50 -1.82 2.35 -11.66
N SER A 51 -1.19 3.23 -10.89
CA SER A 51 -1.88 4.25 -10.10
C SER A 51 -1.19 5.61 -10.23
N SER A 52 -1.98 6.67 -10.12
CA SER A 52 -1.50 8.04 -10.09
C SER A 52 -2.21 8.79 -8.98
N TYR A 53 -1.46 9.53 -8.17
CA TYR A 53 -1.96 10.28 -7.03
C TYR A 53 -1.39 11.69 -7.06
N ASP A 54 -2.25 12.67 -6.82
CA ASP A 54 -1.92 14.05 -6.51
C ASP A 54 -2.30 14.31 -5.05
N ASN A 55 -1.36 14.78 -4.26
CA ASN A 55 -1.55 15.09 -2.85
C ASN A 55 -1.23 16.57 -2.62
N ASP A 56 -2.25 17.37 -2.37
CA ASP A 56 -2.13 18.76 -2.00
C ASP A 56 -2.21 18.87 -0.47
N PHE A 57 -1.20 19.43 0.14
CA PHE A 57 -1.16 19.57 1.59
C PHE A 57 -0.89 21.00 2.04
N LYS A 58 -1.39 21.31 3.20
CA LYS A 58 -1.18 22.57 3.91
C LYS A 58 -0.87 22.29 5.36
N LEU A 59 0.29 22.74 5.81
CA LEU A 59 0.79 22.53 7.17
C LEU A 59 1.28 23.87 7.70
N ASP A 60 0.62 24.40 8.72
CA ASP A 60 1.00 25.65 9.40
C ASP A 60 1.30 26.81 8.41
N GLY A 61 0.40 26.99 7.44
CA GLY A 61 0.54 28.04 6.41
C GLY A 61 1.51 27.71 5.27
N VAL A 62 2.25 26.59 5.34
CA VAL A 62 3.10 26.10 4.26
C VAL A 62 2.28 25.18 3.35
N ASN A 63 2.27 25.46 2.07
CA ASN A 63 1.57 24.67 1.07
C ASN A 63 2.57 23.85 0.25
N GLY A 64 2.16 22.66 -0.17
CA GLY A 64 2.91 21.83 -1.10
C GLY A 64 1.99 20.92 -1.89
N SER A 65 2.46 20.48 -3.04
CA SER A 65 1.77 19.51 -3.89
C SER A 65 2.75 18.42 -4.29
N ALA A 66 2.41 17.19 -3.97
CA ALA A 66 3.23 16.01 -4.28
C ALA A 66 2.49 15.13 -5.29
N LYS A 67 3.20 14.72 -6.34
CA LYS A 67 2.66 13.80 -7.37
C LYS A 67 3.39 12.48 -7.30
N SER A 68 2.63 11.40 -7.29
CA SER A 68 3.17 10.04 -7.23
C SER A 68 2.53 9.15 -8.27
N HIS A 69 3.32 8.24 -8.82
CA HIS A 69 2.86 7.21 -9.75
C HIS A 69 3.31 5.85 -9.21
N GLY A 70 2.41 4.88 -9.20
CA GLY A 70 2.68 3.53 -8.72
C GLY A 70 2.49 2.49 -9.82
N LEU A 71 3.39 1.52 -9.86
CA LEU A 71 3.22 0.28 -10.62
C LEU A 71 3.31 -0.89 -9.64
N GLN A 72 2.33 -1.78 -9.70
CA GLN A 72 2.24 -2.96 -8.84
C GLN A 72 1.90 -4.19 -9.67
N ALA A 73 2.58 -5.29 -9.39
CA ALA A 73 2.27 -6.60 -9.95
C ALA A 73 2.11 -7.61 -8.81
N SER A 74 1.17 -8.53 -8.96
CA SER A 74 0.89 -9.59 -7.99
C SER A 74 0.60 -10.89 -8.71
N ALA A 75 1.09 -11.99 -8.14
CA ALA A 75 0.76 -13.34 -8.56
C ALA A 75 0.39 -14.16 -7.32
N GLU A 76 -0.78 -14.78 -7.34
CA GLU A 76 -1.24 -15.72 -6.31
C GLU A 76 -1.46 -17.09 -6.93
N TYR A 77 -1.07 -18.13 -6.21
CA TYR A 77 -1.37 -19.52 -6.55
C TYR A 77 -2.00 -20.20 -5.35
N GLY A 78 -3.05 -20.97 -5.60
CA GLY A 78 -3.72 -21.77 -4.59
C GLY A 78 -4.24 -23.09 -5.14
N HIS A 79 -4.50 -24.02 -4.24
CA HIS A 79 -5.06 -25.32 -4.59
C HIS A 79 -6.16 -25.69 -3.61
N ARG A 80 -7.39 -25.84 -4.11
CA ARG A 80 -8.55 -26.23 -3.32
C ARG A 80 -8.64 -27.75 -3.24
N LEU A 81 -8.56 -28.25 -2.04
CA LEU A 81 -8.80 -29.62 -1.66
C LEU A 81 -10.19 -29.69 -1.05
N GLU A 82 -11.10 -30.41 -1.66
CA GLU A 82 -12.49 -30.55 -1.19
C GLU A 82 -12.89 -32.02 -1.10
N ASN A 83 -13.59 -32.37 -0.06
CA ASN A 83 -14.11 -33.73 0.12
C ASN A 83 -15.60 -33.82 -0.32
N ASP A 84 -16.13 -35.06 -0.36
CA ASP A 84 -17.50 -35.36 -0.78
C ASP A 84 -18.59 -34.72 0.10
N HIS A 85 -18.22 -34.20 1.28
CA HIS A 85 -19.14 -33.52 2.21
C HIS A 85 -19.09 -31.99 2.07
N GLY A 86 -18.38 -31.47 1.04
CA GLY A 86 -18.25 -30.05 0.80
C GLY A 86 -17.27 -29.32 1.75
N LEU A 87 -16.54 -30.04 2.61
CA LEU A 87 -15.47 -29.43 3.42
C LEU A 87 -14.25 -29.23 2.52
N PHE A 88 -13.71 -28.00 2.52
CA PHE A 88 -12.53 -27.67 1.74
C PHE A 88 -11.43 -26.98 2.53
N VAL A 89 -10.22 -27.17 2.07
CA VAL A 89 -9.01 -26.46 2.52
C VAL A 89 -8.29 -25.96 1.27
N THR A 90 -7.93 -24.67 1.27
CA THR A 90 -7.25 -24.04 0.14
C THR A 90 -5.97 -23.37 0.65
N PRO A 91 -4.81 -24.06 0.67
CA PRO A 91 -3.54 -23.39 0.83
C PRO A 91 -3.28 -22.47 -0.35
N ASN A 92 -2.74 -21.28 -0.07
CA ASN A 92 -2.41 -20.29 -1.08
C ASN A 92 -1.13 -19.53 -0.72
N ALA A 93 -0.45 -19.07 -1.76
CA ALA A 93 0.71 -18.18 -1.64
C ALA A 93 0.60 -17.07 -2.68
N GLN A 94 0.91 -15.84 -2.27
CA GLN A 94 0.88 -14.67 -3.11
C GLN A 94 2.20 -13.91 -2.99
N PHE A 95 2.72 -13.47 -4.12
CA PHE A 95 3.82 -12.53 -4.17
C PHE A 95 3.36 -11.25 -4.83
N THR A 96 3.58 -10.14 -4.16
CA THR A 96 3.24 -8.80 -4.65
C THR A 96 4.49 -7.95 -4.66
N MET A 97 4.78 -7.32 -5.80
CA MET A 97 5.83 -6.32 -5.92
C MET A 97 5.25 -5.00 -6.39
N GLY A 98 5.80 -3.90 -5.90
CA GLY A 98 5.36 -2.57 -6.27
C GLY A 98 6.48 -1.56 -6.23
N ARG A 99 6.36 -0.54 -7.07
CA ARG A 99 7.24 0.62 -7.05
C ARG A 99 6.41 1.89 -7.13
N LEU A 100 6.67 2.79 -6.19
CA LEU A 100 6.08 4.12 -6.15
C LEU A 100 7.15 5.14 -6.54
N TYR A 101 6.86 5.90 -7.57
CA TYR A 101 7.68 6.99 -8.07
C TYR A 101 7.13 8.30 -7.51
N ASN A 102 7.92 8.95 -6.66
CA ASN A 102 7.59 10.26 -6.12
C ASN A 102 8.31 11.33 -6.93
N LYS A 103 7.61 12.38 -7.31
CA LYS A 103 8.23 13.56 -7.91
C LYS A 103 8.69 14.49 -6.80
N ALA A 104 9.94 14.98 -6.93
CA ALA A 104 10.41 16.06 -6.08
C ALA A 104 9.51 17.29 -6.21
N PHE A 105 9.28 17.99 -5.13
CA PHE A 105 8.47 19.22 -5.12
C PHE A 105 9.10 20.27 -4.21
N THR A 106 8.62 21.50 -4.33
CA THR A 106 9.05 22.62 -3.50
C THR A 106 7.84 23.17 -2.78
N THR A 107 7.97 23.34 -1.48
CA THR A 107 6.94 23.96 -0.64
C THR A 107 6.93 25.48 -0.81
N SER A 108 5.82 26.13 -0.41
CA SER A 108 5.67 27.61 -0.54
C SER A 108 6.71 28.41 0.24
N ASN A 109 7.35 27.84 1.26
CA ASN A 109 8.42 28.47 2.02
C ASN A 109 9.83 28.15 1.48
N GLY A 110 9.94 27.57 0.27
CA GLY A 110 11.17 27.31 -0.44
C GLY A 110 11.93 26.07 -0.03
N VAL A 111 11.31 25.14 0.74
CA VAL A 111 11.92 23.86 1.06
C VAL A 111 11.78 22.91 -0.14
N HIS A 112 12.88 22.43 -0.65
CA HIS A 112 12.94 21.35 -1.64
C HIS A 112 12.82 20.00 -0.95
N VAL A 113 11.86 19.20 -1.37
CA VAL A 113 11.63 17.83 -0.88
C VAL A 113 11.90 16.87 -2.03
N ALA A 114 12.93 16.05 -1.88
CA ALA A 114 13.23 14.94 -2.77
C ALA A 114 13.03 13.63 -1.98
N SER A 115 12.22 12.74 -2.52
CA SER A 115 12.00 11.41 -1.96
C SER A 115 12.44 10.38 -2.99
N ASP A 116 13.16 9.37 -2.53
CA ASP A 116 13.53 8.24 -3.35
C ASP A 116 12.29 7.41 -3.74
N HIS A 117 12.46 6.58 -4.75
CA HIS A 117 11.44 5.64 -5.15
C HIS A 117 11.24 4.60 -4.04
N LEU A 118 9.99 4.34 -3.71
CA LEU A 118 9.65 3.28 -2.77
C LEU A 118 9.46 1.98 -3.52
N ASN A 119 10.27 0.98 -3.19
CA ASN A 119 10.09 -0.39 -3.64
C ASN A 119 9.47 -1.20 -2.50
N SER A 120 8.46 -1.99 -2.81
CA SER A 120 7.83 -2.91 -1.87
C SER A 120 7.73 -4.29 -2.51
N ALA A 121 8.07 -5.31 -1.74
CA ALA A 121 7.87 -6.70 -2.10
C ALA A 121 7.27 -7.43 -0.91
N ILE A 122 6.09 -8.03 -1.09
CA ILE A 122 5.33 -8.69 -0.04
C ILE A 122 5.12 -10.15 -0.44
N LEU A 123 5.53 -11.06 0.42
CA LEU A 123 5.20 -12.47 0.34
C LEU A 123 4.08 -12.76 1.33
N SER A 124 2.99 -13.32 0.85
CA SER A 124 1.82 -13.72 1.64
C SER A 124 1.63 -15.22 1.52
N MET A 125 1.39 -15.90 2.62
CA MET A 125 1.03 -17.31 2.66
C MET A 125 -0.22 -17.47 3.49
N GLY A 126 -1.15 -18.30 3.02
CA GLY A 126 -2.43 -18.44 3.69
C GLY A 126 -3.07 -19.81 3.52
N VAL A 127 -4.11 -19.99 4.30
CA VAL A 127 -5.01 -21.12 4.18
C VAL A 127 -6.44 -20.66 4.36
N ASP A 128 -7.31 -21.05 3.45
CA ASP A 128 -8.75 -20.85 3.56
C ASP A 128 -9.37 -22.21 3.93
N VAL A 129 -10.20 -22.26 4.95
CA VAL A 129 -10.90 -23.46 5.40
C VAL A 129 -12.37 -23.16 5.44
N GLY A 130 -13.18 -24.01 4.84
CA GLY A 130 -14.63 -23.76 4.78
C GLY A 130 -15.42 -24.97 4.36
N GLN A 131 -16.73 -24.75 4.23
CA GLN A 131 -17.71 -25.74 3.79
C GLN A 131 -18.64 -25.13 2.75
N THR A 132 -18.81 -25.85 1.67
CA THR A 132 -19.87 -25.64 0.68
C THR A 132 -21.18 -26.20 1.25
N LEU A 133 -22.18 -25.36 1.42
CA LEU A 133 -23.47 -25.74 1.96
C LEU A 133 -24.42 -26.18 0.84
N ASP A 134 -24.39 -25.48 -0.28
CA ASP A 134 -25.15 -25.76 -1.49
C ASP A 134 -24.46 -25.14 -2.71
N ASP A 135 -25.05 -25.27 -3.91
CA ASP A 135 -24.49 -24.75 -5.18
C ASP A 135 -24.27 -23.22 -5.21
N GLN A 136 -24.83 -22.48 -4.26
CA GLN A 136 -24.80 -21.01 -4.22
C GLN A 136 -24.24 -20.46 -2.92
N SER A 137 -24.00 -21.31 -1.91
CA SER A 137 -23.64 -20.86 -0.56
C SER A 137 -22.43 -21.61 -0.02
N GLN A 138 -21.48 -20.86 0.51
CA GLN A 138 -20.32 -21.41 1.24
C GLN A 138 -20.00 -20.53 2.45
N VAL A 139 -19.49 -21.16 3.49
CA VAL A 139 -18.95 -20.50 4.69
C VAL A 139 -17.48 -20.84 4.79
N TYR A 140 -16.62 -19.83 5.02
CA TYR A 140 -15.19 -20.06 5.14
C TYR A 140 -14.52 -19.06 6.10
N ALA A 141 -13.40 -19.48 6.64
CA ALA A 141 -12.46 -18.65 7.39
C ALA A 141 -11.11 -18.62 6.66
N LYS A 142 -10.43 -17.47 6.72
CA LYS A 142 -9.11 -17.27 6.10
C LYS A 142 -8.10 -16.90 7.17
N VAL A 143 -6.93 -17.51 7.10
CA VAL A 143 -5.76 -17.12 7.87
C VAL A 143 -4.63 -16.83 6.89
N ARG A 144 -4.02 -15.65 6.99
CA ARG A 144 -2.94 -15.23 6.12
C ARG A 144 -1.80 -14.60 6.92
N TYR A 145 -0.60 -15.03 6.62
CA TYR A 145 0.65 -14.43 7.10
C TYR A 145 1.28 -13.62 5.98
N ASN A 146 1.70 -12.40 6.28
CA ASN A 146 2.35 -11.51 5.33
C ASN A 146 3.74 -11.14 5.87
N THR A 147 4.73 -11.13 4.99
CA THR A 147 6.05 -10.60 5.28
C THR A 147 6.48 -9.63 4.19
N GLU A 148 6.98 -8.48 4.58
CA GLU A 148 7.50 -7.49 3.66
C GLU A 148 9.00 -7.69 3.48
N LEU A 149 9.43 -7.70 2.23
CA LEU A 149 10.81 -7.85 1.78
C LEU A 149 11.35 -6.53 1.17
N GLY A 150 10.66 -5.40 1.46
CA GLY A 150 10.92 -4.11 0.83
C GLY A 150 12.13 -3.37 1.39
N ASP A 151 12.54 -2.33 0.65
CA ASP A 151 13.64 -1.44 1.00
C ASP A 151 13.22 -0.36 2.00
N ARG A 152 14.22 0.29 2.62
CA ARG A 152 14.02 1.45 3.48
C ARG A 152 13.59 2.67 2.67
N VAL A 153 12.71 3.48 3.25
CA VAL A 153 12.30 4.76 2.68
C VAL A 153 13.23 5.86 3.17
N SER A 154 13.76 6.65 2.24
CA SER A 154 14.52 7.86 2.58
C SER A 154 13.92 9.09 1.91
N ALA A 155 13.91 10.20 2.64
CA ALA A 155 13.52 11.50 2.12
C ALA A 155 14.55 12.54 2.51
N ALA A 156 14.92 13.40 1.57
CA ALA A 156 15.86 14.50 1.77
C ALA A 156 15.12 15.83 1.64
N PHE A 157 15.39 16.74 2.57
CA PHE A 157 14.83 18.08 2.63
C PHE A 157 15.96 19.11 2.52
N TYR A 158 15.85 20.05 1.59
CA TYR A 158 16.85 21.08 1.37
C TYR A 158 16.21 22.47 1.42
N LYS A 159 16.84 23.37 2.16
CA LYS A 159 16.50 24.79 2.13
C LYS A 159 17.78 25.60 2.28
N ASN A 160 18.18 26.34 1.25
CA ASN A 160 19.47 27.05 1.16
C ASN A 160 20.63 26.08 1.45
N ASP A 161 21.48 26.39 2.47
CA ASP A 161 22.61 25.56 2.90
C ASP A 161 22.26 24.54 3.99
N ALA A 162 21.00 24.45 4.40
CA ALA A 162 20.53 23.50 5.41
C ALA A 162 19.91 22.25 4.77
N SER A 163 20.31 21.08 5.24
CA SER A 163 19.75 19.80 4.80
C SER A 163 19.32 18.96 6.00
N ALA A 164 18.23 18.23 5.86
CA ALA A 164 17.77 17.24 6.81
C ALA A 164 17.38 15.95 6.07
N PHE A 165 17.67 14.80 6.68
CA PHE A 165 17.36 13.49 6.14
C PHE A 165 16.42 12.75 7.09
N CYS A 166 15.37 12.14 6.55
CA CYS A 166 14.51 11.22 7.28
C CYS A 166 14.62 9.82 6.64
N ASN A 167 14.94 8.83 7.46
CA ASN A 167 14.91 7.43 7.07
C ASN A 167 13.78 6.74 7.84
N GLY A 168 12.91 6.04 7.12
CA GLY A 168 11.85 5.21 7.69
C GLY A 168 12.09 3.74 7.38
N ASP A 169 11.89 2.85 8.35
CA ASP A 169 11.81 1.41 8.13
C ASP A 169 10.37 1.01 7.88
N SER A 170 10.11 0.31 6.77
CA SER A 170 8.78 -0.22 6.44
C SER A 170 8.55 -1.63 7.01
N ASN A 171 9.40 -2.11 7.90
CA ASN A 171 9.24 -3.42 8.53
C ASN A 171 8.07 -3.43 9.53
N GLY A 172 6.87 -3.57 9.00
CA GLY A 172 5.65 -3.87 9.74
C GLY A 172 5.22 -5.31 9.49
N SER A 173 5.45 -6.21 10.42
CA SER A 173 4.77 -7.51 10.45
C SER A 173 3.40 -7.31 11.13
N TRP A 174 2.32 -7.61 10.42
CA TRP A 174 0.93 -7.62 10.90
C TRP A 174 0.38 -9.03 10.91
#